data_4af1d2db1dacc35a9d5ef5868869cf0b
#
_entry.id   4af1d2db1dacc35a9d5ef5868869cf0b
#
_cell.length_a   1.000
_cell.length_b   1.000
_cell.length_c   1.000
_cell.angle_alpha   90.00
_cell.angle_beta   90.00
_cell.angle_gamma   90.00
#
_symmetry.space_group_name_H-M   'P 1'
#
loop_
_entity.id
_entity.type
_entity.pdbx_description
1 polymer ?
#
loop_
_entity_poly.entity_id
_entity_poly.type
_entity_poly.pdbx_seq_one_letter_code
_entity_poly.pdbx_strand_id
1 'polypeptide(L)'
;SHLAWLSGNITAYLTGSSWAPYQPTTAMLHPQRLWPHAGETSLLIGARIGPVLLLLALGTTAGILWARHKNRSGGRKKKITGMAKARDIEPMMAKAITDKARSLRPSLKDAKRLEPADTGILLGNLQGTKHEVRMGYEDVAVAIMAPRSGKTTSLAIPSILNAPGPVLLTSNKAAGDAYTATLDARAAVGRTWSMDPQQIAHAERAMWWN
;
A
#
# COMPACT_ATOMS: atom_id res chain seq x y z
N SER A 1 -25.11 2.36 -33.94
CA SER A 1 -25.93 1.54 -34.84
C SER A 1 -26.08 0.08 -34.33
N HIS A 2 -25.00 -0.58 -33.88
CA HIS A 2 -25.07 -1.99 -33.40
C HIS A 2 -25.97 -2.16 -32.18
N LEU A 3 -25.90 -1.25 -31.21
CA LEU A 3 -26.76 -1.26 -30.03
C LEU A 3 -28.23 -1.03 -30.37
N ALA A 4 -28.53 -0.22 -31.38
CA ALA A 4 -29.90 0.00 -31.84
C ALA A 4 -30.51 -1.27 -32.45
N TRP A 5 -29.72 -2.05 -33.20
CA TRP A 5 -30.16 -3.33 -33.73
C TRP A 5 -30.37 -4.37 -32.59
N LEU A 6 -29.45 -4.46 -31.64
CA LEU A 6 -29.55 -5.41 -30.51
C LEU A 6 -30.76 -5.07 -29.63
N SER A 7 -30.92 -3.82 -29.23
CA SER A 7 -32.04 -3.41 -28.38
C SER A 7 -33.39 -3.48 -29.12
N GLY A 8 -33.41 -3.20 -30.43
CA GLY A 8 -34.58 -3.41 -31.29
C GLY A 8 -35.03 -4.89 -31.34
N ASN A 9 -34.09 -5.81 -31.51
CA ASN A 9 -34.38 -7.24 -31.46
C ASN A 9 -34.89 -7.72 -30.09
N ILE A 10 -34.29 -7.26 -29.00
CA ILE A 10 -34.76 -7.59 -27.65
C ILE A 10 -36.20 -7.10 -27.46
N THR A 11 -36.48 -5.85 -27.87
CA THR A 11 -37.82 -5.27 -27.77
C THR A 11 -38.82 -6.01 -28.64
N ALA A 12 -38.46 -6.33 -29.89
CA ALA A 12 -39.29 -7.09 -30.80
C ALA A 12 -39.60 -8.49 -30.27
N TYR A 13 -38.62 -9.17 -29.72
CA TYR A 13 -38.80 -10.48 -29.08
C TYR A 13 -39.74 -10.41 -27.88
N LEU A 14 -39.60 -9.41 -27.02
CA LEU A 14 -40.48 -9.19 -25.86
C LEU A 14 -41.94 -8.86 -26.27
N THR A 15 -42.13 -8.29 -27.46
CA THR A 15 -43.44 -7.96 -28.00
C THR A 15 -44.00 -9.06 -28.92
N GLY A 16 -43.39 -10.26 -28.95
CA GLY A 16 -43.88 -11.43 -29.70
C GLY A 16 -43.46 -11.46 -31.18
N SER A 17 -42.52 -10.62 -31.60
CA SER A 17 -42.00 -10.62 -32.97
C SER A 17 -40.72 -11.45 -33.08
N SER A 18 -40.40 -11.92 -34.29
CA SER A 18 -39.20 -12.71 -34.55
C SER A 18 -37.94 -11.88 -34.58
N TRP A 19 -36.79 -12.53 -34.34
CA TRP A 19 -35.47 -11.93 -34.43
C TRP A 19 -35.10 -11.56 -35.87
N ALA A 20 -34.72 -10.28 -36.10
CA ALA A 20 -34.38 -9.78 -37.44
C ALA A 20 -32.89 -10.01 -37.77
N PRO A 21 -32.55 -10.15 -39.07
CA PRO A 21 -31.16 -10.30 -39.52
C PRO A 21 -30.32 -9.05 -39.15
N TYR A 22 -29.00 -9.24 -39.13
CA TYR A 22 -28.07 -8.17 -38.70
C TYR A 22 -28.00 -7.02 -39.69
N GLN A 23 -28.75 -5.97 -39.44
CA GLN A 23 -28.79 -4.73 -40.24
C GLN A 23 -28.81 -3.48 -39.31
N PRO A 24 -27.68 -3.12 -38.74
CA PRO A 24 -27.61 -2.08 -37.70
C PRO A 24 -27.96 -0.67 -38.18
N THR A 25 -27.73 -0.37 -39.46
CA THR A 25 -28.09 0.92 -40.06
C THR A 25 -29.60 1.04 -40.28
N THR A 26 -30.21 0.00 -40.81
CA THR A 26 -31.68 -0.07 -41.01
C THR A 26 -32.42 -0.04 -39.66
N ALA A 27 -31.90 -0.73 -38.65
CA ALA A 27 -32.46 -0.70 -37.29
C ALA A 27 -32.45 0.70 -36.67
N MET A 28 -31.47 1.52 -37.01
CA MET A 28 -31.35 2.89 -36.52
C MET A 28 -32.26 3.88 -37.27
N LEU A 29 -32.28 3.79 -38.60
CA LEU A 29 -32.99 4.76 -39.46
C LEU A 29 -34.45 4.38 -39.69
N HIS A 30 -34.74 3.09 -39.93
CA HIS A 30 -36.04 2.59 -40.29
C HIS A 30 -36.40 1.27 -39.54
N PRO A 31 -36.56 1.30 -38.20
CA PRO A 31 -36.77 0.11 -37.38
C PRO A 31 -38.02 -0.67 -37.79
N GLN A 32 -39.09 -0.01 -38.27
CA GLN A 32 -40.35 -0.62 -38.73
C GLN A 32 -40.17 -1.57 -39.91
N ARG A 33 -39.09 -1.39 -40.73
CA ARG A 33 -38.83 -2.29 -41.88
C ARG A 33 -38.29 -3.66 -41.41
N LEU A 34 -37.61 -3.68 -40.26
CA LEU A 34 -37.04 -4.93 -39.70
C LEU A 34 -38.06 -5.66 -38.82
N TRP A 35 -38.95 -4.92 -38.14
CA TRP A 35 -39.94 -5.48 -37.22
C TRP A 35 -41.36 -4.93 -37.52
N PRO A 36 -42.00 -5.31 -38.63
CA PRO A 36 -43.28 -4.75 -39.07
C PRO A 36 -44.45 -5.05 -38.11
N HIS A 37 -44.36 -6.11 -37.30
CA HIS A 37 -45.37 -6.50 -36.34
C HIS A 37 -45.16 -5.94 -34.92
N ALA A 38 -44.01 -5.30 -34.66
CA ALA A 38 -43.76 -4.66 -33.36
C ALA A 38 -44.40 -3.28 -33.31
N GLY A 39 -45.03 -2.93 -32.19
CA GLY A 39 -45.69 -1.63 -32.03
C GLY A 39 -44.71 -0.48 -32.19
N GLU A 40 -45.13 0.56 -32.89
CA GLU A 40 -44.29 1.71 -33.22
C GLU A 40 -43.68 2.38 -31.98
N THR A 41 -44.44 2.53 -30.91
CA THR A 41 -43.99 3.10 -29.65
C THR A 41 -42.92 2.24 -28.96
N SER A 42 -43.11 0.90 -28.99
CA SER A 42 -42.15 -0.04 -28.40
C SER A 42 -40.80 -0.04 -29.14
N LEU A 43 -40.85 0.08 -30.47
CA LEU A 43 -39.64 0.20 -31.29
C LEU A 43 -38.90 1.51 -31.13
N LEU A 44 -39.63 2.62 -30.97
CA LEU A 44 -39.03 3.93 -30.67
C LEU A 44 -38.26 3.87 -29.35
N ILE A 45 -38.88 3.32 -28.32
CA ILE A 45 -38.23 3.17 -27.01
C ILE A 45 -37.06 2.21 -27.09
N GLY A 46 -37.24 1.03 -27.67
CA GLY A 46 -36.21 -0.01 -27.73
C GLY A 46 -35.04 0.34 -28.65
N ALA A 47 -35.30 0.70 -29.91
CA ALA A 47 -34.25 0.91 -30.89
C ALA A 47 -33.59 2.30 -30.83
N ARG A 48 -34.25 3.32 -30.30
CA ARG A 48 -33.73 4.70 -30.26
C ARG A 48 -33.38 5.18 -28.87
N ILE A 49 -34.26 5.03 -27.90
CA ILE A 49 -34.05 5.54 -26.54
C ILE A 49 -33.26 4.54 -25.70
N GLY A 50 -33.52 3.24 -25.82
CA GLY A 50 -32.86 2.19 -25.07
C GLY A 50 -31.32 2.21 -25.14
N PRO A 51 -30.72 2.30 -26.33
CA PRO A 51 -29.26 2.40 -26.46
C PRO A 51 -28.65 3.60 -25.76
N VAL A 52 -29.34 4.74 -25.78
CA VAL A 52 -28.88 5.98 -25.14
C VAL A 52 -28.89 5.82 -23.61
N LEU A 53 -29.98 5.28 -23.06
CA LEU A 53 -30.10 5.02 -21.62
C LEU A 53 -29.06 4.01 -21.14
N LEU A 54 -28.79 2.96 -21.95
CA LEU A 54 -27.81 1.94 -21.62
C LEU A 54 -26.38 2.51 -21.61
N LEU A 55 -26.05 3.36 -22.60
CA LEU A 55 -24.76 4.05 -22.62
C LEU A 55 -24.60 5.02 -21.46
N LEU A 56 -25.64 5.75 -21.07
CA LEU A 56 -25.63 6.62 -19.91
C LEU A 56 -25.44 5.81 -18.61
N ALA A 57 -26.14 4.68 -18.47
CA ALA A 57 -25.99 3.81 -17.31
C ALA A 57 -24.58 3.20 -17.20
N LEU A 58 -24.02 2.74 -18.33
CA LEU A 58 -22.64 2.24 -18.38
C LEU A 58 -21.60 3.33 -18.10
N GLY A 59 -21.82 4.52 -18.66
CA GLY A 59 -20.94 5.67 -18.42
C GLY A 59 -20.94 6.11 -16.96
N THR A 60 -22.11 6.18 -16.34
CA THR A 60 -22.23 6.55 -14.92
C THR A 60 -21.62 5.49 -13.99
N THR A 61 -21.89 4.20 -14.26
CA THR A 61 -21.28 3.10 -13.46
C THR A 61 -19.77 3.06 -13.62
N ALA A 62 -19.24 3.19 -14.83
CA ALA A 62 -17.82 3.30 -15.08
C ALA A 62 -17.18 4.51 -14.40
N GLY A 63 -17.85 5.67 -14.45
CA GLY A 63 -17.45 6.89 -13.76
C GLY A 63 -17.39 6.70 -12.24
N ILE A 64 -18.41 6.07 -11.65
CA ILE A 64 -18.45 5.77 -10.21
C ILE A 64 -17.35 4.79 -9.82
N LEU A 65 -17.14 3.74 -10.60
CA LEU A 65 -16.07 2.75 -10.35
C LEU A 65 -14.69 3.39 -10.48
N TRP A 66 -14.47 4.21 -11.48
CA TRP A 66 -13.23 4.96 -11.66
C TRP A 66 -12.97 5.95 -10.52
N ALA A 67 -14.00 6.71 -10.11
CA ALA A 67 -13.91 7.61 -8.97
C ALA A 67 -13.62 6.87 -7.66
N ARG A 68 -14.25 5.70 -7.45
CA ARG A 68 -13.97 4.82 -6.31
C ARG A 68 -12.56 4.24 -6.35
N HIS A 69 -12.07 3.84 -7.52
CA HIS A 69 -10.70 3.34 -7.69
C HIS A 69 -9.67 4.46 -7.43
N LYS A 70 -9.90 5.65 -8.00
CA LYS A 70 -9.06 6.83 -7.75
C LYS A 70 -9.06 7.28 -6.28
N ASN A 71 -10.19 7.18 -5.60
CA ASN A 71 -10.29 7.48 -4.17
C ASN A 71 -9.68 6.38 -3.28
N ARG A 72 -9.59 5.13 -3.73
CA ARG A 72 -8.90 4.05 -3.02
C ARG A 72 -7.37 4.16 -3.15
N SER A 73 -6.88 4.59 -4.29
CA SER A 73 -5.43 4.83 -4.52
C SER A 73 -4.95 6.20 -4.01
N GLY A 74 -5.85 7.14 -3.83
CA GLY A 74 -5.60 8.42 -3.18
C GLY A 74 -6.25 8.44 -1.81
N GLY A 75 -5.67 7.74 -0.82
CA GLY A 75 -6.07 7.97 0.58
C GLY A 75 -6.12 9.47 0.78
N ARG A 76 -7.32 9.99 1.10
CA ARG A 76 -7.61 11.41 1.28
C ARG A 76 -6.51 11.99 2.13
N LYS A 77 -5.57 12.70 1.50
CA LYS A 77 -4.53 13.46 2.20
C LYS A 77 -5.27 14.50 3.05
N LYS A 78 -5.81 14.06 4.18
CA LYS A 78 -6.18 14.99 5.25
C LYS A 78 -4.88 15.72 5.51
N LYS A 79 -4.83 16.99 5.16
CA LYS A 79 -3.71 17.87 5.49
C LYS A 79 -3.69 17.92 7.01
N ILE A 80 -2.94 17.01 7.62
CA ILE A 80 -2.77 17.01 9.07
C ILE A 80 -1.87 18.20 9.32
N THR A 81 -2.49 19.29 9.75
CA THR A 81 -1.81 20.50 10.21
C THR A 81 -0.90 20.09 11.37
N GLY A 82 0.38 20.34 11.26
CA GLY A 82 1.36 20.01 12.30
C GLY A 82 2.28 18.82 12.01
N MET A 83 2.08 18.09 10.91
CA MET A 83 3.08 17.08 10.50
C MET A 83 4.26 17.72 9.77
N ALA A 84 5.44 17.17 9.99
CA ALA A 84 6.67 17.52 9.29
C ALA A 84 6.49 17.44 7.76
N LYS A 85 6.98 18.43 7.04
CA LYS A 85 7.03 18.43 5.58
C LYS A 85 8.28 17.67 5.12
N ALA A 86 8.32 17.27 3.85
CA ALA A 86 9.46 16.57 3.28
C ALA A 86 10.80 17.31 3.51
N ARG A 87 10.80 18.63 3.44
CA ARG A 87 11.98 19.45 3.71
C ARG A 87 12.44 19.37 5.17
N ASP A 88 11.53 19.18 6.11
CA ASP A 88 11.84 19.18 7.55
C ASP A 88 12.51 17.85 7.97
N ILE A 89 12.31 16.81 7.16
CA ILE A 89 12.91 15.49 7.35
C ILE A 89 14.02 15.17 6.33
N GLU A 90 14.42 16.16 5.53
CA GLU A 90 15.54 16.00 4.57
C GLU A 90 16.82 15.45 5.22
N PRO A 91 17.23 15.89 6.45
CA PRO A 91 18.40 15.34 7.13
C PRO A 91 18.34 13.83 7.40
N MET A 92 17.13 13.24 7.36
CA MET A 92 16.88 11.80 7.56
C MET A 92 16.69 11.03 6.25
N MET A 93 16.84 11.69 5.10
CA MET A 93 16.73 11.05 3.78
C MET A 93 18.07 10.52 3.30
N ALA A 94 18.02 9.61 2.32
CA ALA A 94 19.15 8.78 1.87
C ALA A 94 20.47 9.54 1.66
N LYS A 95 20.46 10.69 0.99
CA LYS A 95 21.68 11.47 0.75
C LYS A 95 22.27 12.04 2.04
N ALA A 96 21.47 12.80 2.77
CA ALA A 96 21.92 13.47 3.98
C ALA A 96 22.39 12.47 5.07
N ILE A 97 21.66 11.34 5.22
CA ILE A 97 22.03 10.31 6.19
C ILE A 97 23.30 9.57 5.76
N THR A 98 23.53 9.37 4.47
CA THR A 98 24.76 8.78 3.94
C THR A 98 25.96 9.69 4.20
N ASP A 99 25.83 11.00 3.94
CA ASP A 99 26.88 11.99 4.19
C ASP A 99 27.19 12.08 5.69
N LYS A 100 26.16 12.05 6.54
CA LYS A 100 26.30 11.99 7.99
C LYS A 100 27.04 10.72 8.44
N ALA A 101 26.67 9.55 7.93
CA ALA A 101 27.33 8.28 8.27
C ALA A 101 28.84 8.30 7.90
N ARG A 102 29.20 8.88 6.76
CA ARG A 102 30.58 9.05 6.33
C ARG A 102 31.38 10.03 7.19
N SER A 103 30.73 11.11 7.65
CA SER A 103 31.38 12.10 8.52
C SER A 103 31.65 11.57 9.91
N LEU A 104 30.76 10.72 10.44
CA LEU A 104 30.84 10.20 11.81
C LEU A 104 31.69 8.93 11.92
N ARG A 105 31.80 8.13 10.86
CA ARG A 105 32.55 6.87 10.87
C ARG A 105 33.70 6.88 9.87
N PRO A 106 34.95 7.00 10.35
CA PRO A 106 36.12 7.04 9.47
C PRO A 106 36.23 5.82 8.54
N SER A 107 35.82 4.64 9.00
CA SER A 107 35.81 3.40 8.20
C SER A 107 34.93 3.46 6.96
N LEU A 108 33.93 4.35 6.92
CA LEU A 108 33.02 4.52 5.80
C LEU A 108 33.41 5.65 4.86
N LYS A 109 34.40 6.46 5.22
CA LYS A 109 34.78 7.67 4.48
C LYS A 109 35.12 7.38 3.03
N ASP A 110 35.93 6.33 2.80
CA ASP A 110 36.44 5.97 1.47
C ASP A 110 35.68 4.80 0.83
N ALA A 111 34.60 4.33 1.48
CA ALA A 111 33.80 3.23 0.96
C ALA A 111 33.08 3.65 -0.34
N LYS A 112 33.32 2.91 -1.43
CA LYS A 112 32.69 3.19 -2.72
C LYS A 112 31.17 3.04 -2.68
N ARG A 113 30.67 2.11 -1.88
CA ARG A 113 29.26 1.85 -1.67
C ARG A 113 29.01 1.55 -0.19
N LEU A 114 27.96 2.14 0.36
CA LEU A 114 27.47 1.83 1.70
C LEU A 114 26.27 0.91 1.59
N GLU A 115 26.23 -0.08 2.46
CA GLU A 115 25.03 -0.87 2.64
C GLU A 115 23.95 -0.03 3.37
N PRO A 116 22.65 -0.29 3.14
CA PRO A 116 21.59 0.42 3.84
C PRO A 116 21.72 0.39 5.36
N ALA A 117 22.19 -0.74 5.91
CA ALA A 117 22.46 -0.89 7.34
C ALA A 117 23.58 0.02 7.85
N ASP A 118 24.55 0.39 7.02
CA ASP A 118 25.63 1.31 7.40
C ASP A 118 25.15 2.74 7.60
N THR A 119 24.08 3.12 6.95
CA THR A 119 23.62 4.52 6.96
C THR A 119 22.78 4.86 8.17
N GLY A 120 22.11 3.89 8.79
CA GLY A 120 21.29 4.14 9.98
C GLY A 120 20.08 3.21 10.08
N ILE A 121 19.30 3.44 11.12
CA ILE A 121 18.09 2.67 11.43
C ILE A 121 16.96 3.11 10.51
N LEU A 122 16.30 2.18 9.83
CA LEU A 122 15.13 2.45 9.01
C LEU A 122 13.91 2.72 9.91
N LEU A 123 13.34 3.91 9.79
CA LEU A 123 12.10 4.28 10.49
C LEU A 123 10.86 4.00 9.65
N GLY A 124 10.99 3.94 8.34
CA GLY A 124 9.91 3.68 7.40
C GLY A 124 10.05 4.49 6.11
N ASN A 125 8.97 4.56 5.35
CA ASN A 125 8.93 5.35 4.11
C ASN A 125 8.10 6.62 4.29
N LEU A 126 8.54 7.71 3.67
CA LEU A 126 7.74 8.92 3.61
C LEU A 126 6.42 8.64 2.91
N GLN A 127 5.31 8.97 3.58
CA GLN A 127 3.97 8.65 3.11
C GLN A 127 3.71 9.11 1.66
N GLY A 128 3.26 8.18 0.82
CA GLY A 128 2.96 8.41 -0.59
C GLY A 128 4.18 8.47 -1.50
N THR A 129 5.35 8.09 -1.00
CA THR A 129 6.60 7.99 -1.78
C THR A 129 7.33 6.68 -1.48
N LYS A 130 8.40 6.40 -2.21
CA LYS A 130 9.32 5.29 -1.92
C LYS A 130 10.59 5.75 -1.18
N HIS A 131 10.63 7.00 -0.73
CA HIS A 131 11.80 7.53 -0.03
C HIS A 131 11.85 6.99 1.39
N GLU A 132 12.93 6.29 1.69
CA GLU A 132 13.22 5.80 3.03
C GLU A 132 13.62 6.97 3.95
N VAL A 133 13.12 6.91 5.17
CA VAL A 133 13.48 7.81 6.26
C VAL A 133 14.29 6.99 7.26
N ARG A 134 15.52 7.44 7.52
CA ARG A 134 16.45 6.74 8.40
C ARG A 134 16.95 7.67 9.50
N MET A 135 17.28 7.09 10.62
CA MET A 135 17.89 7.75 11.77
C MET A 135 19.34 7.31 11.89
N GLY A 136 20.29 8.24 12.07
CA GLY A 136 21.69 7.90 12.28
C GLY A 136 21.92 7.18 13.61
N TYR A 137 23.03 6.43 13.72
CA TYR A 137 23.34 5.67 14.95
C TYR A 137 23.73 6.54 16.15
N GLU A 138 24.02 7.80 15.93
CA GLU A 138 24.26 8.77 17.02
C GLU A 138 23.01 9.56 17.41
N ASP A 139 21.91 9.35 16.70
CA ASP A 139 20.65 10.00 17.00
C ASP A 139 19.88 9.21 18.07
N VAL A 140 19.06 9.92 18.83
CA VAL A 140 18.15 9.32 19.82
C VAL A 140 16.72 9.43 19.31
N ALA A 141 15.95 8.36 19.44
CA ALA A 141 14.54 8.35 19.08
C ALA A 141 13.65 7.95 20.26
N VAL A 142 12.48 8.57 20.31
CA VAL A 142 11.40 8.18 21.21
C VAL A 142 10.18 7.76 20.39
N ALA A 143 9.74 6.52 20.56
CA ALA A 143 8.55 6.00 19.89
C ALA A 143 7.35 6.06 20.85
N ILE A 144 6.47 7.04 20.67
CA ILE A 144 5.23 7.18 21.42
C ILE A 144 4.10 6.53 20.61
N MET A 145 3.68 5.36 21.05
CA MET A 145 2.68 4.54 20.35
C MET A 145 1.75 3.86 21.35
N ALA A 146 0.51 3.65 20.95
CA ALA A 146 -0.48 2.96 21.79
C ALA A 146 -0.05 1.51 22.13
N PRO A 147 -0.55 0.92 23.21
CA PRO A 147 -0.38 -0.51 23.48
C PRO A 147 -0.85 -1.35 22.28
N ARG A 148 -0.15 -2.44 22.00
CA ARG A 148 -0.43 -3.38 20.88
C ARG A 148 -0.45 -2.75 19.48
N SER A 149 0.15 -1.58 19.29
CA SER A 149 0.27 -0.90 17.99
C SER A 149 1.41 -1.41 17.10
N GLY A 150 2.10 -2.47 17.49
CA GLY A 150 3.17 -3.06 16.70
C GLY A 150 4.56 -2.43 16.90
N LYS A 151 4.81 -1.67 17.97
CA LYS A 151 6.14 -1.06 18.25
C LYS A 151 7.28 -2.06 18.13
N THR A 152 7.12 -3.21 18.74
CA THR A 152 8.14 -4.26 18.75
C THR A 152 8.36 -4.82 17.35
N THR A 153 7.29 -5.20 16.66
CA THR A 153 7.35 -5.87 15.36
C THR A 153 7.73 -4.94 14.22
N SER A 154 7.30 -3.67 14.26
CA SER A 154 7.54 -2.72 13.16
C SER A 154 8.80 -1.86 13.33
N LEU A 155 9.31 -1.71 14.53
CA LEU A 155 10.48 -0.86 14.80
C LEU A 155 11.60 -1.62 15.49
N ALA A 156 11.38 -2.22 16.67
CA ALA A 156 12.46 -2.80 17.46
C ALA A 156 13.10 -4.02 16.78
N ILE A 157 12.30 -5.01 16.37
CA ILE A 157 12.81 -6.22 15.71
C ILE A 157 13.59 -5.89 14.43
N PRO A 158 13.06 -5.12 13.47
CA PRO A 158 13.82 -4.74 12.28
C PRO A 158 15.12 -3.98 12.60
N SER A 159 15.08 -3.09 13.60
CA SER A 159 16.28 -2.34 14.02
C SER A 159 17.38 -3.25 14.57
N ILE A 160 17.01 -4.24 15.39
CA ILE A 160 17.94 -5.22 15.95
C ILE A 160 18.52 -6.10 14.85
N LEU A 161 17.69 -6.63 13.97
CA LEU A 161 18.14 -7.53 12.89
C LEU A 161 19.05 -6.84 11.87
N ASN A 162 18.80 -5.57 11.58
CA ASN A 162 19.58 -4.79 10.60
C ASN A 162 20.77 -4.04 11.21
N ALA A 163 21.02 -4.15 12.51
CA ALA A 163 22.14 -3.47 13.14
C ALA A 163 23.49 -4.04 12.65
N PRO A 164 24.41 -3.19 12.14
CA PRO A 164 25.71 -3.63 11.62
C PRO A 164 26.72 -3.97 12.72
N GLY A 165 26.40 -3.67 13.96
CA GLY A 165 27.29 -3.83 15.11
C GLY A 165 26.57 -4.38 16.35
N PRO A 166 27.17 -4.22 17.53
CA PRO A 166 26.59 -4.65 18.80
C PRO A 166 25.23 -4.02 19.06
N VAL A 167 24.35 -4.77 19.71
CA VAL A 167 23.01 -4.30 20.10
C VAL A 167 22.82 -4.58 21.59
N LEU A 168 22.33 -3.60 22.32
CA LEU A 168 21.83 -3.75 23.68
C LEU A 168 20.32 -3.62 23.67
N LEU A 169 19.62 -4.67 24.07
CA LEU A 169 18.18 -4.68 24.23
C LEU A 169 17.83 -4.78 25.71
N THR A 170 17.07 -3.81 26.23
CA THR A 170 16.47 -3.92 27.56
C THR A 170 14.96 -4.05 27.43
N SER A 171 14.40 -5.06 28.07
CA SER A 171 12.96 -5.34 28.05
C SER A 171 12.51 -5.95 29.37
N ASN A 172 11.31 -5.62 29.78
CA ASN A 172 10.63 -6.22 30.95
C ASN A 172 9.54 -7.21 30.53
N LYS A 173 9.57 -7.66 29.27
CA LYS A 173 8.57 -8.58 28.76
C LYS A 173 9.09 -10.01 28.77
N ALA A 174 8.14 -10.91 29.00
CA ALA A 174 8.38 -12.36 28.95
C ALA A 174 8.78 -12.84 27.54
N ALA A 175 9.17 -14.11 27.45
CA ALA A 175 9.46 -14.80 26.19
C ALA A 175 8.36 -14.56 25.14
N GLY A 176 8.74 -14.45 23.88
CA GLY A 176 7.84 -14.15 22.76
C GLY A 176 7.88 -12.69 22.26
N ASP A 177 8.74 -11.86 22.83
CA ASP A 177 8.99 -10.48 22.39
C ASP A 177 10.26 -10.37 21.49
N ALA A 178 10.81 -9.18 21.39
CA ALA A 178 11.97 -8.86 20.54
C ALA A 178 13.17 -9.79 20.82
N TYR A 179 13.43 -10.17 22.06
CA TYR A 179 14.50 -11.07 22.44
C TYR A 179 14.40 -12.42 21.69
N THR A 180 13.28 -13.13 21.86
CA THR A 180 13.08 -14.45 21.25
C THR A 180 13.06 -14.37 19.72
N ALA A 181 12.47 -13.31 19.17
CA ALA A 181 12.38 -13.14 17.71
C ALA A 181 13.72 -12.82 17.01
N THR A 182 14.72 -12.34 17.76
CA THR A 182 15.98 -11.88 17.17
C THR A 182 17.20 -12.69 17.62
N LEU A 183 17.05 -13.53 18.64
CA LEU A 183 18.16 -14.27 19.27
C LEU A 183 18.95 -15.11 18.26
N ASP A 184 18.29 -16.01 17.54
CA ASP A 184 18.94 -16.94 16.60
C ASP A 184 19.66 -16.21 15.47
N ALA A 185 18.99 -15.20 14.89
CA ALA A 185 19.55 -14.40 13.82
C ALA A 185 20.78 -13.60 14.29
N ARG A 186 20.77 -13.08 15.51
CA ARG A 186 21.92 -12.38 16.09
C ARG A 186 23.03 -13.32 16.55
N ALA A 187 22.69 -14.50 17.02
CA ALA A 187 23.67 -15.54 17.35
C ALA A 187 24.45 -16.03 16.13
N ALA A 188 23.84 -16.03 14.95
CA ALA A 188 24.52 -16.32 13.68
C ALA A 188 25.55 -15.25 13.26
N VAL A 189 25.38 -14.01 13.73
CA VAL A 189 26.27 -12.87 13.41
C VAL A 189 27.39 -12.72 14.46
N GLY A 190 27.11 -13.04 15.71
CA GLY A 190 28.06 -12.85 16.79
C GLY A 190 27.57 -13.42 18.13
N ARG A 191 28.41 -13.26 19.15
CA ARG A 191 28.11 -13.79 20.47
C ARG A 191 26.95 -13.04 21.10
N THR A 192 26.01 -13.77 21.69
CA THR A 192 24.86 -13.21 22.42
C THR A 192 25.01 -13.48 23.91
N TRP A 193 24.54 -12.54 24.74
CA TRP A 193 24.51 -12.68 26.18
C TRP A 193 23.10 -12.28 26.66
N SER A 194 22.62 -12.98 27.65
CA SER A 194 21.38 -12.60 28.34
C SER A 194 21.65 -12.41 29.84
N MET A 195 21.11 -11.32 30.37
CA MET A 195 21.06 -11.06 31.81
C MET A 195 19.61 -11.01 32.23
N ASP A 196 19.12 -12.10 32.79
CA ASP A 196 17.73 -12.26 33.20
C ASP A 196 17.64 -12.67 34.69
N PRO A 197 17.91 -11.72 35.62
CA PRO A 197 17.93 -12.02 37.06
C PRO A 197 16.58 -12.47 37.60
N GLN A 198 15.49 -12.05 36.98
CA GLN A 198 14.12 -12.40 37.37
C GLN A 198 13.55 -13.60 36.61
N GLN A 199 14.31 -14.15 35.66
CA GLN A 199 13.89 -15.27 34.81
C GLN A 199 12.59 -15.01 34.03
N ILE A 200 12.37 -13.76 33.62
CA ILE A 200 11.20 -13.33 32.84
C ILE A 200 11.22 -13.93 31.43
N ALA A 201 12.38 -13.98 30.81
CA ALA A 201 12.57 -14.53 29.47
C ALA A 201 12.77 -16.05 29.47
N HIS A 202 12.89 -16.69 30.65
CA HIS A 202 13.26 -18.10 30.80
C HIS A 202 14.54 -18.47 30.03
N ALA A 203 15.44 -17.49 29.86
CA ALA A 203 16.70 -17.69 29.18
C ALA A 203 17.76 -18.27 30.13
N GLU A 204 18.67 -19.09 29.58
CA GLU A 204 19.85 -19.50 30.33
C GLU A 204 20.67 -18.27 30.71
N ARG A 205 21.18 -18.26 31.94
CA ARG A 205 22.03 -17.17 32.42
C ARG A 205 23.37 -17.22 31.70
N ALA A 206 23.57 -16.31 30.79
CA ALA A 206 24.83 -16.20 30.04
C ALA A 206 25.88 -15.31 30.73
N MET A 207 25.47 -14.51 31.70
CA MET A 207 26.34 -13.64 32.49
C MET A 207 25.71 -13.34 33.85
N TRP A 208 26.56 -13.04 34.82
CA TRP A 208 26.20 -12.56 36.14
C TRP A 208 27.17 -11.50 36.61
N TRP A 209 26.78 -10.73 37.56
CA TRP A 209 27.60 -9.72 38.21
C TRP A 209 28.23 -10.34 39.48
N ASN A 210 29.53 -10.17 39.66
CA ASN A 210 30.25 -10.50 40.89
C ASN A 210 30.34 -9.28 41.79
#